data_b20da657e4fefb34d2b1ee9271481080
#
_entry.id   b20da657e4fefb34d2b1ee9271481080
#
_cell.length_a   1.000
_cell.length_b   1.000
_cell.length_c   1.000
_cell.angle_alpha   90.00
_cell.angle_beta   90.00
_cell.angle_gamma   90.00
#
_symmetry.space_group_name_H-M   'P 1'
#
loop_
_entity.id
_entity.type
_entity.pdbx_description
1 polymer ?
#
loop_
_entity_poly.entity_id
_entity_poly.type
_entity_poly.pdbx_seq_one_letter_code
_entity_poly.pdbx_strand_id
1 'polypeptide(L)'
;MTIYTIIVTYNGLKWIDFCLGSLRQSSIKTIPIIIDNCSTDGTVLYIRNNYPESIIFVQSKNLGFGQANNIGLRYALENNADYVLLLNQDAAIASNMLELCLAQSDEKSLLSPIHMNGDGTRVDNSFREFSLIKCHDLINDTFSGNVKSYYSCGEICAACWLLPITIIKQIGGFNPLFFHYSEDNNYYHRLVYHQISIRLIPQAKVFHDRGEYGN
;
A
#
# COMPACT_ATOMS: atom_id res chain seq x y z
N MET A 1 10.87 14.56 7.29
CA MET A 1 10.25 13.65 6.29
C MET A 1 8.82 13.37 6.72
N THR A 2 7.87 13.72 5.87
CA THR A 2 6.43 13.55 6.10
C THR A 2 5.90 12.43 5.23
N ILE A 3 5.34 11.38 5.86
CA ILE A 3 4.73 10.23 5.18
C ILE A 3 3.25 10.20 5.52
N TYR A 4 2.40 10.26 4.51
CA TYR A 4 0.98 10.01 4.66
C TYR A 4 0.65 8.58 4.29
N THR A 5 -0.12 7.87 5.13
CA THR A 5 -0.66 6.55 4.80
C THR A 5 -2.12 6.68 4.40
N ILE A 6 -2.41 6.40 3.14
CA ILE A 6 -3.78 6.45 2.60
C ILE A 6 -4.40 5.07 2.73
N ILE A 7 -5.55 5.00 3.39
CA ILE A 7 -6.32 3.78 3.62
C ILE A 7 -7.75 4.04 3.17
N VAL A 8 -8.19 3.30 2.15
CA VAL A 8 -9.58 3.30 1.71
C VAL A 8 -10.35 2.27 2.54
N THR A 9 -11.42 2.71 3.24
CA THR A 9 -12.24 1.81 4.04
C THR A 9 -13.65 1.65 3.44
N TYR A 10 -14.18 0.42 3.51
CA TYR A 10 -15.56 0.09 3.21
C TYR A 10 -15.99 -1.11 4.05
N ASN A 11 -16.82 -0.88 5.07
CA ASN A 11 -17.25 -1.90 6.03
C ASN A 11 -16.07 -2.72 6.59
N GLY A 12 -15.03 -1.99 7.04
CA GLY A 12 -13.74 -2.54 7.42
C GLY A 12 -13.51 -2.71 8.91
N LEU A 13 -14.55 -2.55 9.75
CA LEU A 13 -14.41 -2.49 11.21
C LEU A 13 -13.53 -3.60 11.78
N LYS A 14 -13.67 -4.82 11.31
CA LYS A 14 -12.92 -5.99 11.80
C LYS A 14 -11.41 -5.93 11.56
N TRP A 15 -10.95 -5.11 10.61
CA TRP A 15 -9.53 -5.01 10.27
C TRP A 15 -8.85 -3.74 10.79
N ILE A 16 -9.61 -2.77 11.32
CA ILE A 16 -9.07 -1.45 11.69
C ILE A 16 -7.93 -1.57 12.70
N ASP A 17 -8.07 -2.38 13.74
CA ASP A 17 -7.01 -2.55 14.74
C ASP A 17 -5.77 -3.25 14.16
N PHE A 18 -5.96 -4.20 13.25
CA PHE A 18 -4.87 -4.84 12.53
C PHE A 18 -4.11 -3.85 11.66
N CYS A 19 -4.81 -3.04 10.88
CA CYS A 19 -4.23 -2.06 9.96
C CYS A 19 -3.62 -0.87 10.71
N LEU A 20 -4.44 -0.08 11.40
CA LEU A 20 -3.99 1.15 12.08
C LEU A 20 -3.09 0.86 13.29
N GLY A 21 -3.33 -0.25 14.00
CA GLY A 21 -2.46 -0.70 15.08
C GLY A 21 -1.04 -0.98 14.61
N SER A 22 -0.88 -1.54 13.41
CA SER A 22 0.45 -1.78 12.80
C SER A 22 1.21 -0.48 12.51
N LEU A 23 0.51 0.58 12.09
CA LEU A 23 1.12 1.90 11.85
C LEU A 23 1.63 2.52 13.17
N ARG A 24 0.88 2.35 14.27
CA ARG A 24 1.32 2.79 15.60
C ARG A 24 2.58 2.07 16.08
N GLN A 25 2.76 0.81 15.69
CA GLN A 25 3.92 -0.02 16.06
C GLN A 25 5.12 0.20 15.12
N SER A 26 4.94 0.90 13.99
CA SER A 26 6.01 1.16 13.04
C SER A 26 7.13 2.01 13.65
N SER A 27 8.40 1.65 13.33
CA SER A 27 9.59 2.43 13.72
C SER A 27 9.60 3.84 13.11
N ILE A 28 8.99 3.98 11.92
CA ILE A 28 8.80 5.27 11.26
C ILE A 28 7.32 5.63 11.32
N LYS A 29 7.02 6.80 11.89
CA LYS A 29 5.66 7.27 12.06
C LYS A 29 5.11 7.84 10.74
N THR A 30 3.83 7.58 10.50
CA THR A 30 3.07 8.13 9.37
C THR A 30 1.82 8.83 9.87
N ILE A 31 1.23 9.65 9.02
CA ILE A 31 -0.05 10.31 9.30
C ILE A 31 -1.13 9.55 8.52
N PRO A 32 -2.04 8.82 9.19
CA PRO A 32 -3.09 8.09 8.50
C PRO A 32 -4.13 9.03 7.88
N ILE A 33 -4.45 8.81 6.61
CA ILE A 33 -5.56 9.45 5.89
C ILE A 33 -6.55 8.34 5.54
N ILE A 34 -7.71 8.39 6.15
CA ILE A 34 -8.78 7.42 5.93
C ILE A 34 -9.78 7.99 4.94
N ILE A 35 -10.01 7.30 3.85
CA ILE A 35 -11.07 7.62 2.91
C ILE A 35 -12.16 6.58 3.06
N ASP A 36 -13.19 6.92 3.80
CA ASP A 36 -14.30 6.01 4.03
C ASP A 36 -15.29 6.04 2.87
N ASN A 37 -15.44 4.92 2.19
CA ASN A 37 -16.31 4.73 1.03
C ASN A 37 -17.77 4.41 1.43
N CYS A 38 -18.35 5.21 2.35
CA CYS A 38 -19.73 5.04 2.81
C CYS A 38 -19.96 3.76 3.64
N SER A 39 -19.11 3.50 4.64
CA SER A 39 -19.29 2.38 5.56
C SER A 39 -20.54 2.54 6.44
N THR A 40 -21.19 1.42 6.76
CA THR A 40 -22.40 1.36 7.58
C THR A 40 -22.23 0.49 8.84
N ASP A 41 -21.07 -0.15 9.02
CA ASP A 41 -20.75 -1.11 10.08
C ASP A 41 -20.16 -0.49 11.36
N GLY A 42 -20.09 0.86 11.43
CA GLY A 42 -19.48 1.57 12.55
C GLY A 42 -17.98 1.87 12.38
N THR A 43 -17.36 1.51 11.26
CA THR A 43 -15.93 1.76 10.97
C THR A 43 -15.50 3.18 11.30
N VAL A 44 -16.22 4.21 10.80
CA VAL A 44 -15.87 5.61 11.01
C VAL A 44 -15.92 6.02 12.48
N LEU A 45 -16.96 5.60 13.18
CA LEU A 45 -17.11 5.91 14.61
C LEU A 45 -15.99 5.27 15.43
N TYR A 46 -15.66 4.02 15.12
CA TYR A 46 -14.59 3.30 15.78
C TYR A 46 -13.22 4.00 15.58
N ILE A 47 -12.91 4.39 14.34
CA ILE A 47 -11.65 5.08 14.04
C ILE A 47 -11.57 6.42 14.77
N ARG A 48 -12.64 7.22 14.78
CA ARG A 48 -12.66 8.51 15.50
C ARG A 48 -12.38 8.36 16.99
N ASN A 49 -12.91 7.31 17.62
CA ASN A 49 -12.76 7.07 19.06
C ASN A 49 -11.39 6.49 19.43
N ASN A 50 -10.82 5.60 18.59
CA ASN A 50 -9.65 4.82 18.96
C ASN A 50 -8.36 5.28 18.24
N TYR A 51 -8.49 6.01 17.09
CA TYR A 51 -7.39 6.50 16.27
C TYR A 51 -7.56 7.99 15.95
N PRO A 52 -7.63 8.87 16.97
CA PRO A 52 -7.91 10.31 16.78
C PRO A 52 -6.83 11.06 16.00
N GLU A 53 -5.64 10.47 15.83
CA GLU A 53 -4.59 11.01 14.98
C GLU A 53 -4.89 10.90 13.47
N SER A 54 -5.92 10.14 13.10
CA SER A 54 -6.28 9.90 11.70
C SER A 54 -7.07 11.06 11.11
N ILE A 55 -6.72 11.45 9.89
CA ILE A 55 -7.50 12.38 9.08
C ILE A 55 -8.58 11.58 8.34
N ILE A 56 -9.85 11.92 8.48
CA ILE A 56 -10.95 11.11 7.95
C ILE A 56 -11.79 11.90 6.95
N PHE A 57 -11.95 11.36 5.74
CA PHE A 57 -12.83 11.84 4.70
C PHE A 57 -13.95 10.81 4.46
N VAL A 58 -15.17 11.12 4.87
CA VAL A 58 -16.34 10.25 4.69
C VAL A 58 -17.02 10.58 3.37
N GLN A 59 -17.22 9.58 2.52
CA GLN A 59 -17.88 9.74 1.23
C GLN A 59 -19.36 9.42 1.35
N SER A 60 -20.20 10.08 0.52
CA SER A 60 -21.64 9.84 0.46
C SER A 60 -22.02 8.56 -0.31
N LYS A 61 -21.07 7.97 -1.03
CA LYS A 61 -21.21 6.73 -1.80
C LYS A 61 -19.86 6.05 -1.96
N ASN A 62 -19.87 4.77 -2.28
CA ASN A 62 -18.63 4.05 -2.64
C ASN A 62 -18.11 4.55 -4.01
N LEU A 63 -16.91 5.10 -4.01
CA LEU A 63 -16.22 5.64 -5.20
C LEU A 63 -15.32 4.60 -5.88
N GLY A 64 -15.18 3.41 -5.30
CA GLY A 64 -14.17 2.43 -5.69
C GLY A 64 -12.78 2.76 -5.14
N PHE A 65 -11.81 1.88 -5.41
CA PHE A 65 -10.47 1.97 -4.83
C PHE A 65 -9.68 3.17 -5.38
N GLY A 66 -9.58 3.29 -6.70
CA GLY A 66 -8.73 4.31 -7.34
C GLY A 66 -9.19 5.75 -7.06
N GLN A 67 -10.50 6.03 -7.21
CA GLN A 67 -11.01 7.38 -6.97
C GLN A 67 -10.92 7.77 -5.50
N ALA A 68 -11.16 6.85 -4.58
CA ALA A 68 -11.01 7.11 -3.15
C ALA A 68 -9.54 7.40 -2.80
N ASN A 69 -8.59 6.60 -3.28
CA ASN A 69 -7.16 6.89 -3.11
C ASN A 69 -6.78 8.28 -3.65
N ASN A 70 -7.36 8.72 -4.77
CA ASN A 70 -7.06 10.03 -5.35
C ASN A 70 -7.42 11.21 -4.42
N ILE A 71 -8.39 11.06 -3.54
CA ILE A 71 -8.71 12.07 -2.52
C ILE A 71 -7.53 12.20 -1.54
N GLY A 72 -7.02 11.08 -1.04
CA GLY A 72 -5.86 11.06 -0.14
C GLY A 72 -4.57 11.53 -0.82
N LEU A 73 -4.34 11.13 -2.09
CA LEU A 73 -3.19 11.59 -2.88
C LEU A 73 -3.19 13.10 -3.06
N ARG A 74 -4.35 13.69 -3.36
CA ARG A 74 -4.50 15.16 -3.46
C ARG A 74 -4.18 15.84 -2.14
N TYR A 75 -4.73 15.34 -1.03
CA TYR A 75 -4.46 15.89 0.29
C TYR A 75 -2.95 15.83 0.62
N ALA A 76 -2.30 14.70 0.34
CA ALA A 76 -0.87 14.55 0.58
C ALA A 76 -0.02 15.53 -0.27
N LEU A 77 -0.39 15.75 -1.54
CA LEU A 77 0.26 16.73 -2.41
C LEU A 77 0.12 18.16 -1.88
N GLU A 78 -1.09 18.54 -1.45
CA GLU A 78 -1.39 19.88 -0.92
C GLU A 78 -0.74 20.14 0.44
N ASN A 79 -0.40 19.09 1.20
CA ASN A 79 0.22 19.15 2.53
C ASN A 79 1.71 18.73 2.55
N ASN A 80 2.41 18.91 1.43
CA ASN A 80 3.86 18.74 1.30
C ASN A 80 4.39 17.38 1.80
N ALA A 81 3.73 16.30 1.41
CA ALA A 81 4.24 14.96 1.64
C ALA A 81 5.62 14.78 0.99
N ASP A 82 6.49 14.01 1.61
CA ASP A 82 7.70 13.45 0.99
C ASP A 82 7.38 12.10 0.33
N TYR A 83 6.58 11.29 1.04
CA TYR A 83 6.12 9.97 0.58
C TYR A 83 4.64 9.77 0.88
N VAL A 84 4.04 8.87 0.10
CA VAL A 84 2.71 8.32 0.35
C VAL A 84 2.82 6.80 0.44
N LEU A 85 2.29 6.22 1.52
CA LEU A 85 2.04 4.79 1.65
C LEU A 85 0.57 4.54 1.28
N LEU A 86 0.31 3.79 0.21
CA LEU A 86 -1.00 3.20 -0.04
C LEU A 86 -1.06 1.89 0.73
N LEU A 87 -2.08 1.71 1.57
CA LEU A 87 -2.25 0.51 2.37
C LEU A 87 -3.71 0.08 2.37
N ASN A 88 -3.97 -1.18 2.04
CA ASN A 88 -5.32 -1.72 2.13
C ASN A 88 -5.81 -1.78 3.58
N GLN A 89 -7.13 -1.64 3.78
CA GLN A 89 -7.75 -1.71 5.12
C GLN A 89 -7.54 -3.05 5.84
N ASP A 90 -7.34 -4.12 5.07
CA ASP A 90 -7.11 -5.51 5.52
C ASP A 90 -5.63 -5.90 5.52
N ALA A 91 -4.73 -4.90 5.51
CA ALA A 91 -3.29 -5.11 5.54
C ALA A 91 -2.63 -4.44 6.77
N ALA A 92 -1.60 -5.09 7.30
CA ALA A 92 -0.77 -4.60 8.40
C ALA A 92 0.71 -4.62 8.01
N ILE A 93 1.45 -3.59 8.36
CA ILE A 93 2.89 -3.52 8.06
C ILE A 93 3.73 -4.11 9.20
N ALA A 94 4.84 -4.77 8.87
CA ALA A 94 5.85 -5.10 9.86
C ALA A 94 6.47 -3.81 10.44
N SER A 95 6.85 -3.81 11.73
CA SER A 95 7.31 -2.61 12.43
C SER A 95 8.49 -1.90 11.75
N ASN A 96 9.37 -2.63 11.08
CA ASN A 96 10.55 -2.11 10.36
C ASN A 96 10.33 -1.97 8.84
N MET A 97 9.11 -2.20 8.32
CA MET A 97 8.84 -2.24 6.89
C MET A 97 9.20 -0.91 6.20
N LEU A 98 8.75 0.21 6.77
CA LEU A 98 9.04 1.54 6.20
C LEU A 98 10.53 1.87 6.21
N GLU A 99 11.23 1.54 7.28
CA GLU A 99 12.68 1.74 7.39
C GLU A 99 13.43 1.00 6.29
N LEU A 100 13.10 -0.29 6.09
CA LEU A 100 13.71 -1.13 5.05
C LEU A 100 13.40 -0.62 3.63
N CYS A 101 12.16 -0.18 3.38
CA CYS A 101 11.79 0.39 2.09
C CYS A 101 12.51 1.71 1.84
N LEU A 102 12.52 2.62 2.80
CA LEU A 102 13.16 3.94 2.65
C LEU A 102 14.66 3.84 2.46
N ALA A 103 15.33 2.87 3.10
CA ALA A 103 16.76 2.61 2.89
C ALA A 103 17.10 2.23 1.42
N GLN A 104 16.11 1.79 0.63
CA GLN A 104 16.27 1.44 -0.78
C GLN A 104 15.61 2.45 -1.72
N SER A 105 15.15 3.59 -1.21
CA SER A 105 14.52 4.64 -2.03
C SER A 105 15.57 5.45 -2.79
N ASP A 106 15.29 5.72 -4.06
CA ASP A 106 16.03 6.66 -4.90
C ASP A 106 15.16 7.85 -5.34
N GLU A 107 13.99 8.01 -4.71
CA GLU A 107 12.96 9.03 -5.02
C GLU A 107 12.36 8.94 -6.43
N LYS A 108 12.71 7.90 -7.19
CA LYS A 108 12.27 7.66 -8.58
C LYS A 108 11.66 6.28 -8.80
N SER A 109 11.59 5.48 -7.74
CA SER A 109 11.04 4.13 -7.79
C SER A 109 9.85 3.98 -6.85
N LEU A 110 8.82 3.26 -7.28
CA LEU A 110 7.80 2.71 -6.39
C LEU A 110 8.43 1.58 -5.58
N LEU A 111 8.19 1.56 -4.28
CA LEU A 111 8.71 0.55 -3.36
C LEU A 111 7.57 -0.34 -2.87
N SER A 112 7.77 -1.65 -2.90
CA SER A 112 6.82 -2.63 -2.38
C SER A 112 7.51 -3.63 -1.46
N PRO A 113 6.94 -3.95 -0.29
CA PRO A 113 7.39 -5.08 0.52
C PRO A 113 6.94 -6.41 -0.08
N ILE A 114 7.41 -7.53 0.47
CA ILE A 114 6.81 -8.86 0.26
C ILE A 114 5.44 -8.88 0.96
N HIS A 115 4.41 -9.33 0.23
CA HIS A 115 3.09 -9.54 0.80
C HIS A 115 2.97 -10.96 1.36
N MET A 116 2.75 -11.04 2.66
CA MET A 116 2.45 -12.28 3.37
C MET A 116 0.93 -12.42 3.55
N ASN A 117 0.43 -13.61 3.80
CA ASN A 117 -0.94 -13.79 4.28
C ASN A 117 -1.12 -13.18 5.69
N GLY A 118 -2.36 -13.04 6.16
CA GLY A 118 -2.67 -12.32 7.40
C GLY A 118 -1.94 -12.84 8.66
N ASP A 119 -1.66 -14.14 8.75
CA ASP A 119 -0.91 -14.74 9.86
C ASP A 119 0.63 -14.77 9.65
N GLY A 120 1.10 -14.33 8.49
CA GLY A 120 2.52 -14.23 8.16
C GLY A 120 3.23 -15.56 7.92
N THR A 121 2.51 -16.67 7.79
CA THR A 121 3.10 -18.02 7.64
C THR A 121 3.53 -18.35 6.22
N ARG A 122 2.94 -17.66 5.23
CA ARG A 122 3.24 -17.89 3.80
C ARG A 122 3.11 -16.59 3.00
N VAL A 123 3.67 -16.58 1.80
CA VAL A 123 3.45 -15.50 0.83
C VAL A 123 1.98 -15.48 0.43
N ASP A 124 1.38 -14.28 0.35
CA ASP A 124 0.01 -14.08 -0.14
C ASP A 124 -0.16 -14.72 -1.53
N ASN A 125 -1.25 -15.45 -1.72
CA ASN A 125 -1.47 -16.22 -2.95
C ASN A 125 -1.52 -15.31 -4.20
N SER A 126 -2.25 -14.21 -4.14
CA SER A 126 -2.34 -13.29 -5.28
C SER A 126 -0.99 -12.61 -5.54
N PHE A 127 -0.28 -12.21 -4.49
CA PHE A 127 1.06 -11.65 -4.64
C PHE A 127 2.03 -12.65 -5.27
N ARG A 128 1.97 -13.92 -4.87
CA ARG A 128 2.78 -15.00 -5.45
C ARG A 128 2.50 -15.18 -6.94
N GLU A 129 1.22 -15.25 -7.32
CA GLU A 129 0.78 -15.57 -8.68
C GLU A 129 0.95 -14.40 -9.65
N PHE A 130 0.72 -13.17 -9.21
CA PHE A 130 0.72 -12.00 -10.10
C PHE A 130 1.99 -11.16 -10.03
N SER A 131 2.68 -11.15 -8.88
CA SER A 131 3.83 -10.27 -8.65
C SER A 131 5.14 -11.03 -8.51
N LEU A 132 5.22 -11.99 -7.59
CA LEU A 132 6.47 -12.69 -7.29
C LEU A 132 6.99 -13.51 -8.47
N ILE A 133 6.12 -14.10 -9.25
CA ILE A 133 6.50 -14.86 -10.45
C ILE A 133 7.22 -13.99 -11.50
N LYS A 134 6.99 -12.67 -11.47
CA LYS A 134 7.66 -11.70 -12.35
C LYS A 134 9.02 -11.22 -11.80
N CYS A 135 9.45 -11.74 -10.66
CA CYS A 135 10.73 -11.45 -10.00
C CYS A 135 11.62 -12.71 -10.03
N HIS A 136 11.96 -13.19 -11.22
CA HIS A 136 12.70 -14.46 -11.41
C HIS A 136 14.00 -14.53 -10.62
N ASP A 137 14.78 -13.44 -10.58
CA ASP A 137 16.06 -13.40 -9.86
C ASP A 137 15.88 -13.61 -8.36
N LEU A 138 14.81 -13.06 -7.75
CA LEU A 138 14.54 -13.23 -6.33
C LEU A 138 14.39 -14.70 -5.94
N ILE A 139 13.68 -15.48 -6.75
CA ILE A 139 13.50 -16.92 -6.50
C ILE A 139 14.84 -17.64 -6.54
N ASN A 140 15.64 -17.41 -7.58
CA ASN A 140 16.97 -18.01 -7.74
C ASN A 140 17.91 -17.60 -6.60
N ASP A 141 17.96 -16.32 -6.27
CA ASP A 141 18.82 -15.77 -5.24
C ASP A 141 18.42 -16.28 -3.83
N THR A 142 17.11 -16.50 -3.60
CA THR A 142 16.63 -17.09 -2.35
C THR A 142 17.15 -18.52 -2.18
N PHE A 143 17.06 -19.36 -3.23
CA PHE A 143 17.57 -20.73 -3.18
C PHE A 143 19.10 -20.82 -3.11
N SER A 144 19.81 -19.85 -3.68
CA SER A 144 21.29 -19.78 -3.63
C SER A 144 21.84 -19.09 -2.38
N GLY A 145 20.96 -18.49 -1.54
CA GLY A 145 21.36 -17.74 -0.35
C GLY A 145 21.95 -16.35 -0.61
N ASN A 146 21.77 -15.80 -1.83
CA ASN A 146 22.35 -14.53 -2.26
C ASN A 146 21.30 -13.42 -2.44
N VAL A 147 20.32 -13.31 -1.52
CA VAL A 147 19.23 -12.34 -1.60
C VAL A 147 19.77 -10.91 -1.57
N LYS A 148 19.44 -10.13 -2.61
CA LYS A 148 19.78 -8.71 -2.75
C LYS A 148 18.92 -7.83 -1.83
N SER A 149 19.31 -6.57 -1.65
CA SER A 149 18.54 -5.59 -0.87
C SER A 149 17.24 -5.18 -1.57
N TYR A 150 17.18 -5.20 -2.89
CA TYR A 150 15.97 -5.04 -3.69
C TYR A 150 16.08 -5.73 -5.05
N TYR A 151 14.92 -5.92 -5.66
CA TYR A 151 14.79 -6.43 -7.03
C TYR A 151 13.89 -5.50 -7.85
N SER A 152 14.31 -5.22 -9.09
CA SER A 152 13.41 -4.61 -10.06
C SER A 152 12.38 -5.63 -10.48
N CYS A 153 11.11 -5.32 -10.26
CA CYS A 153 10.00 -6.18 -10.60
C CYS A 153 9.12 -5.55 -11.69
N GLY A 154 8.33 -6.39 -12.32
CA GLY A 154 7.22 -5.95 -13.15
C GLY A 154 6.06 -5.44 -12.29
N GLU A 155 4.86 -5.77 -12.69
CA GLU A 155 3.63 -5.42 -11.98
C GLU A 155 3.57 -6.01 -10.58
N ILE A 156 3.19 -5.19 -9.60
CA ILE A 156 2.99 -5.58 -8.20
C ILE A 156 1.60 -5.11 -7.73
N CYS A 157 0.89 -5.98 -6.99
CA CYS A 157 -0.41 -5.67 -6.41
C CYS A 157 -0.38 -4.42 -5.51
N ALA A 158 -1.39 -3.56 -5.59
CA ALA A 158 -1.47 -2.28 -4.89
C ALA A 158 -1.90 -2.36 -3.42
N ALA A 159 -1.81 -3.52 -2.76
CA ALA A 159 -2.19 -3.63 -1.36
C ALA A 159 -1.24 -2.89 -0.39
N CYS A 160 0.03 -2.68 -0.81
CA CYS A 160 1.00 -1.88 -0.06
C CYS A 160 2.06 -1.31 -1.02
N TRP A 161 1.94 -0.02 -1.33
CA TRP A 161 2.90 0.73 -2.15
C TRP A 161 3.42 1.95 -1.43
N LEU A 162 4.74 2.08 -1.30
CA LEU A 162 5.38 3.31 -0.84
C LEU A 162 5.86 4.10 -2.07
N LEU A 163 5.26 5.28 -2.28
CA LEU A 163 5.54 6.15 -3.42
C LEU A 163 6.22 7.45 -2.96
N PRO A 164 7.38 7.79 -3.50
CA PRO A 164 7.88 9.16 -3.42
C PRO A 164 6.87 10.12 -4.03
N ILE A 165 6.69 11.28 -3.42
CA ILE A 165 5.73 12.30 -3.91
C ILE A 165 6.07 12.80 -5.34
N THR A 166 7.33 12.70 -5.72
CA THR A 166 7.81 13.04 -7.07
C THR A 166 7.13 12.21 -8.15
N ILE A 167 6.87 10.92 -7.89
CA ILE A 167 6.15 10.03 -8.81
C ILE A 167 4.71 10.53 -8.99
N ILE A 168 4.03 10.85 -7.88
CA ILE A 168 2.64 11.32 -7.91
C ILE A 168 2.54 12.66 -8.64
N LYS A 169 3.52 13.57 -8.46
CA LYS A 169 3.61 14.82 -9.21
C LYS A 169 3.81 14.59 -10.72
N GLN A 170 4.57 13.58 -11.09
CA GLN A 170 4.90 13.29 -12.49
C GLN A 170 3.76 12.59 -13.23
N ILE A 171 3.15 11.56 -12.64
CA ILE A 171 2.19 10.71 -13.35
C ILE A 171 0.75 10.87 -12.86
N GLY A 172 0.52 11.60 -11.77
CA GLY A 172 -0.80 11.77 -11.17
C GLY A 172 -1.28 10.56 -10.38
N GLY A 173 -2.56 10.56 -10.02
CA GLY A 173 -3.24 9.50 -9.29
C GLY A 173 -3.78 8.37 -10.18
N PHE A 174 -4.68 7.57 -9.65
CA PHE A 174 -5.36 6.49 -10.38
C PHE A 174 -6.32 7.05 -11.44
N ASN A 175 -6.47 6.32 -12.55
CA ASN A 175 -7.43 6.69 -13.60
C ASN A 175 -8.87 6.45 -13.08
N PRO A 176 -9.73 7.48 -13.04
CA PRO A 176 -11.08 7.37 -12.48
C PRO A 176 -12.05 6.53 -13.31
N LEU A 177 -11.67 6.09 -14.51
CA LEU A 177 -12.49 5.18 -15.32
C LEU A 177 -12.57 3.77 -14.71
N PHE A 178 -11.59 3.37 -13.89
CA PHE A 178 -11.60 2.07 -13.21
C PHE A 178 -12.30 2.21 -11.85
N PHE A 179 -13.43 1.52 -11.69
CA PHE A 179 -14.16 1.50 -10.43
C PHE A 179 -13.53 0.54 -9.42
N HIS A 180 -13.25 -0.69 -9.88
CA HIS A 180 -12.65 -1.74 -9.06
C HIS A 180 -11.97 -2.76 -9.98
N TYR A 181 -10.74 -3.15 -9.62
CA TYR A 181 -9.80 -3.94 -10.42
C TYR A 181 -9.27 -3.23 -11.68
N SER A 182 -8.05 -3.59 -12.05
CA SER A 182 -7.27 -3.03 -13.17
C SER A 182 -6.80 -1.57 -13.00
N GLU A 183 -7.15 -0.87 -11.93
CA GLU A 183 -6.61 0.45 -11.61
C GLU A 183 -5.11 0.41 -11.30
N ASP A 184 -4.65 -0.62 -10.60
CA ASP A 184 -3.23 -0.87 -10.30
C ASP A 184 -2.46 -1.28 -11.56
N ASN A 185 -3.04 -2.13 -12.41
CA ASN A 185 -2.46 -2.51 -13.70
C ASN A 185 -2.31 -1.28 -14.61
N ASN A 186 -3.34 -0.43 -14.71
CA ASN A 186 -3.24 0.83 -15.45
C ASN A 186 -2.17 1.76 -14.86
N TYR A 187 -2.05 1.82 -13.52
CA TYR A 187 -1.01 2.62 -12.86
C TYR A 187 0.38 2.10 -13.21
N TYR A 188 0.56 0.77 -13.18
CA TYR A 188 1.80 0.11 -13.60
C TYR A 188 2.20 0.47 -15.04
N HIS A 189 1.28 0.39 -16.00
CA HIS A 189 1.59 0.76 -17.39
C HIS A 189 2.04 2.23 -17.52
N ARG A 190 1.49 3.14 -16.71
CA ARG A 190 1.95 4.54 -16.68
C ARG A 190 3.33 4.68 -16.05
N LEU A 191 3.64 3.90 -14.99
CA LEU A 191 5.00 3.85 -14.43
C LEU A 191 6.00 3.44 -15.53
N VAL A 192 5.70 2.36 -16.26
CA VAL A 192 6.56 1.87 -17.36
C VAL A 192 6.74 2.92 -18.45
N TYR A 193 5.66 3.57 -18.88
CA TYR A 193 5.71 4.64 -19.89
C TYR A 193 6.65 5.79 -19.47
N HIS A 194 6.63 6.15 -18.18
CA HIS A 194 7.46 7.21 -17.61
C HIS A 194 8.84 6.70 -17.14
N GLN A 195 9.21 5.47 -17.43
CA GLN A 195 10.49 4.84 -17.03
C GLN A 195 10.72 4.84 -15.52
N ILE A 196 9.64 4.73 -14.74
CA ILE A 196 9.67 4.62 -13.28
C ILE A 196 9.72 3.14 -12.92
N SER A 197 10.75 2.73 -12.19
CA SER A 197 10.91 1.33 -11.78
C SER A 197 10.06 0.98 -10.55
N ILE A 198 9.79 -0.31 -10.38
CA ILE A 198 9.24 -0.87 -9.16
C ILE A 198 10.34 -1.68 -8.48
N ARG A 199 10.61 -1.38 -7.21
CA ARG A 199 11.55 -2.13 -6.37
C ARG A 199 10.79 -2.95 -5.34
N LEU A 200 10.95 -4.25 -5.43
CA LEU A 200 10.52 -5.18 -4.39
C LEU A 200 11.62 -5.31 -3.34
N ILE A 201 11.28 -5.11 -2.07
CA ILE A 201 12.20 -5.15 -0.93
C ILE A 201 11.99 -6.46 -0.16
N PRO A 202 12.85 -7.49 -0.34
CA PRO A 202 12.60 -8.84 0.18
C PRO A 202 12.55 -8.93 1.71
N GLN A 203 13.28 -8.06 2.41
CA GLN A 203 13.32 -8.03 3.88
C GLN A 203 12.14 -7.31 4.50
N ALA A 204 11.46 -6.42 3.74
CA ALA A 204 10.28 -5.71 4.18
C ALA A 204 9.03 -6.59 4.01
N LYS A 205 8.12 -6.56 4.99
CA LYS A 205 6.91 -7.39 4.95
C LYS A 205 5.65 -6.57 5.22
N VAL A 206 4.59 -6.91 4.51
CA VAL A 206 3.21 -6.53 4.80
C VAL A 206 2.39 -7.81 4.94
N PHE A 207 1.45 -7.82 5.89
CA PHE A 207 0.54 -8.94 6.15
C PHE A 207 -0.83 -8.56 5.60
N HIS A 208 -1.39 -9.37 4.69
CA HIS A 208 -2.63 -9.07 4.00
C HIS A 208 -3.68 -10.13 4.33
N ASP A 209 -4.66 -9.76 5.17
CA ASP A 209 -5.75 -10.63 5.61
C ASP A 209 -6.95 -10.49 4.68
N ARG A 210 -7.03 -11.33 3.66
CA ARG A 210 -8.14 -11.34 2.68
C ARG A 210 -9.43 -11.95 3.21
N GLY A 211 -9.46 -12.36 4.50
CA GLY A 211 -10.57 -13.10 5.08
C GLY A 211 -10.73 -14.50 4.47
N GLU A 212 -11.94 -15.08 4.57
CA GLU A 212 -12.23 -16.46 4.13
C GLU A 212 -12.08 -16.69 2.62
N TYR A 213 -12.03 -15.64 1.81
CA TYR A 213 -11.88 -15.71 0.34
C TYR A 213 -10.43 -15.84 -0.14
N GLY A 214 -9.46 -15.88 0.77
CA GLY A 214 -8.02 -15.89 0.45
C GLY A 214 -7.31 -17.22 0.68
N ASN A 215 -8.02 -18.31 0.93
CA ASN A 215 -7.46 -19.64 1.19
C ASN A 215 -7.51 -20.54 -0.04
#